data_acee9f8f0af53dfe53f788a0a9257b5f
#
_entry.id   acee9f8f0af53dfe53f788a0a9257b5f
#
_cell.length_a   1.000
_cell.length_b   1.000
_cell.length_c   1.000
_cell.angle_alpha   90.00
_cell.angle_beta   90.00
_cell.angle_gamma   90.00
#
_symmetry.space_group_name_H-M   'P 1'
#
loop_
_entity.id
_entity.type
_entity.pdbx_description
1 polymer ?
#
loop_
_entity_poly.entity_id
_entity_poly.type
_entity_poly.pdbx_seq_one_letter_code
_entity_poly.pdbx_strand_id
1 'polypeptide(L)'
;MPKTFSEILSDINNKSKTSLLICVTMLIAAAVMLLTQHSIGWLFAIMGAILAASLYSKHQRTQKELSKVHDFNTFCSQYDSAGTKLELLGLTITDEYAVVTLPYLQIFPLGDMEKFEVGLQGDIRKVLFLTDKGGKRHKIAETQKGDALQEEFDKAYEAVRAHFNSGQEA
;
A
#
# COMPACT_ATOMS: atom_id res chain seq x y z
N MET A 1 -4.39 14.04 -13.30
CA MET A 1 -3.84 12.93 -14.10
C MET A 1 -3.46 11.82 -13.13
N PRO A 2 -3.85 10.58 -13.36
CA PRO A 2 -3.43 9.47 -12.51
C PRO A 2 -1.91 9.36 -12.53
N LYS A 3 -1.32 9.12 -11.34
CA LYS A 3 0.13 8.97 -11.19
C LYS A 3 0.61 7.69 -11.87
N THR A 4 1.76 7.74 -12.51
CA THR A 4 2.46 6.54 -12.98
C THR A 4 3.01 5.76 -11.79
N PHE A 5 3.26 4.46 -11.97
CA PHE A 5 3.81 3.64 -10.87
C PHE A 5 5.21 4.14 -10.43
N SER A 6 6.01 4.62 -11.39
CA SER A 6 7.32 5.21 -11.11
C SER A 6 7.22 6.48 -10.25
N GLU A 7 6.21 7.33 -10.47
CA GLU A 7 5.95 8.51 -9.64
C GLU A 7 5.54 8.12 -8.22
N ILE A 8 4.70 7.10 -8.06
CA ILE A 8 4.30 6.59 -6.75
C ILE A 8 5.52 6.08 -5.97
N LEU A 9 6.39 5.30 -6.61
CA LEU A 9 7.62 4.83 -5.98
C LEU A 9 8.58 5.98 -5.64
N SER A 10 8.69 6.97 -6.52
CA SER A 10 9.47 8.18 -6.26
C SER A 10 8.95 8.94 -5.04
N ASP A 11 7.63 9.10 -4.94
CA ASP A 11 6.99 9.75 -3.79
C ASP A 11 7.25 8.99 -2.47
N ILE A 12 7.13 7.66 -2.50
CA ILE A 12 7.42 6.80 -1.34
C ILE A 12 8.89 6.96 -0.93
N ASN A 13 9.80 6.93 -1.89
CA ASN A 13 11.24 7.05 -1.65
C ASN A 13 11.61 8.45 -1.14
N ASN A 14 11.04 9.51 -1.70
CA ASN A 14 11.28 10.89 -1.25
C ASN A 14 10.76 11.14 0.17
N LYS A 15 9.56 10.64 0.50
CA LYS A 15 9.04 10.67 1.87
C LYS A 15 9.95 9.89 2.84
N SER A 16 10.47 8.75 2.41
CA SER A 16 11.41 7.95 3.20
C SER A 16 12.73 8.70 3.44
N LYS A 17 13.31 9.35 2.41
CA LYS A 17 14.54 10.17 2.52
C LYS A 17 14.35 11.35 3.48
N THR A 18 13.23 12.05 3.39
CA THR A 18 12.92 13.18 4.31
C THR A 18 12.81 12.69 5.76
N SER A 19 12.10 11.58 5.97
CA SER A 19 11.98 10.99 7.31
C SER A 19 13.31 10.48 7.85
N LEU A 20 14.17 9.92 7.00
CA LEU A 20 15.53 9.52 7.36
C LEU A 20 16.38 10.72 7.79
N LEU A 21 16.30 11.85 7.06
CA LEU A 21 17.00 13.08 7.43
C LEU A 21 16.58 13.58 8.82
N ILE A 22 15.28 13.61 9.09
CA ILE A 22 14.73 13.98 10.40
C ILE A 22 15.28 13.03 11.50
N CYS A 23 15.27 11.73 11.25
CA CYS A 23 15.78 10.74 12.20
C CYS A 23 17.26 10.96 12.51
N VAL A 24 18.10 11.16 11.49
CA VAL A 24 19.54 11.43 11.66
C VAL A 24 19.76 12.73 12.43
N THR A 25 19.03 13.78 12.12
CA THR A 25 19.13 15.07 12.84
C THR A 25 18.77 14.92 14.32
N MET A 26 17.71 14.16 14.64
CA MET A 26 17.32 13.89 16.03
C MET A 26 18.39 13.10 16.78
N LEU A 27 19.01 12.10 16.15
CA LEU A 27 20.07 11.30 16.78
C LEU A 27 21.34 12.12 17.02
N ILE A 28 21.69 13.01 16.08
CA ILE A 28 22.82 13.95 16.27
C ILE A 28 22.52 14.89 17.45
N ALA A 29 21.31 15.48 17.49
CA ALA A 29 20.91 16.35 18.59
C ALA A 29 20.94 15.61 19.94
N ALA A 30 20.47 14.35 19.97
CA ALA A 30 20.55 13.49 21.16
C ALA A 30 22.00 13.31 21.62
N ALA A 31 22.90 12.98 20.69
CA ALA A 31 24.32 12.79 20.99
C ALA A 31 24.98 14.05 21.58
N VAL A 32 24.73 15.22 20.98
CA VAL A 32 25.25 16.52 21.48
C VAL A 32 24.71 16.81 22.88
N MET A 33 23.40 16.62 23.11
CA MET A 33 22.80 16.87 24.42
C MET A 33 23.31 15.91 25.50
N LEU A 34 23.54 14.64 25.17
CA LEU A 34 24.11 13.69 26.12
C LEU A 34 25.58 14.02 26.45
N LEU A 35 26.37 14.46 25.47
CA LEU A 35 27.75 14.90 25.71
C LEU A 35 27.82 16.16 26.59
N THR A 36 26.84 17.04 26.52
CA THR A 36 26.70 18.22 27.36
C THR A 36 25.99 17.94 28.70
N GLN A 37 25.81 16.68 29.06
CA GLN A 37 25.17 16.21 30.30
C GLN A 37 23.72 16.65 30.50
N HIS A 38 23.01 16.99 29.42
CA HIS A 38 21.59 17.29 29.46
C HIS A 38 20.75 16.02 29.42
N SER A 39 20.03 15.70 30.49
CA SER A 39 19.20 14.49 30.60
C SER A 39 18.10 14.39 29.54
N ILE A 40 17.67 15.51 28.96
CA ILE A 40 16.67 15.53 27.88
C ILE A 40 17.17 14.86 26.59
N GLY A 41 18.48 14.66 26.41
CA GLY A 41 19.08 13.95 25.31
C GLY A 41 18.56 12.50 25.16
N TRP A 42 18.22 11.87 26.28
CA TRP A 42 17.63 10.51 26.25
C TRP A 42 16.26 10.46 25.55
N LEU A 43 15.45 11.48 25.71
CA LEU A 43 14.14 11.56 25.01
C LEU A 43 14.35 11.61 23.48
N PHE A 44 15.30 12.42 23.02
CA PHE A 44 15.62 12.50 21.59
C PHE A 44 16.21 11.19 21.06
N ALA A 45 17.02 10.48 21.85
CA ALA A 45 17.56 9.17 21.48
C ALA A 45 16.46 8.13 21.32
N ILE A 46 15.52 8.05 22.27
CA ILE A 46 14.38 7.12 22.21
C ILE A 46 13.49 7.44 21.03
N MET A 47 13.13 8.71 20.81
CA MET A 47 12.30 9.09 19.67
C MET A 47 12.99 8.81 18.34
N GLY A 48 14.29 9.08 18.23
CA GLY A 48 15.09 8.75 17.05
C GLY A 48 15.11 7.24 16.76
N ALA A 49 15.27 6.41 17.80
CA ALA A 49 15.23 4.96 17.67
C ALA A 49 13.87 4.44 17.20
N ILE A 50 12.77 4.97 17.75
CA ILE A 50 11.40 4.60 17.31
C ILE A 50 11.17 4.97 15.85
N LEU A 51 11.61 6.17 15.43
CA LEU A 51 11.51 6.61 14.03
C LEU A 51 12.34 5.73 13.12
N ALA A 52 13.57 5.39 13.50
CA ALA A 52 14.44 4.50 12.72
C ALA A 52 13.81 3.12 12.53
N ALA A 53 13.26 2.51 13.59
CA ALA A 53 12.57 1.23 13.53
C ALA A 53 11.33 1.28 12.63
N SER A 54 10.56 2.38 12.69
CA SER A 54 9.39 2.59 11.84
C SER A 54 9.78 2.71 10.35
N LEU A 55 10.84 3.46 10.04
CA LEU A 55 11.34 3.61 8.67
C LEU A 55 11.86 2.28 8.11
N TYR A 56 12.61 1.54 8.90
CA TYR A 56 13.11 0.22 8.52
C TYR A 56 11.96 -0.75 8.22
N SER A 57 10.94 -0.79 9.08
CA SER A 57 9.74 -1.63 8.88
C SER A 57 8.98 -1.25 7.61
N LYS A 58 8.82 0.06 7.33
CA LYS A 58 8.17 0.53 6.10
C LYS A 58 8.96 0.13 4.85
N HIS A 59 10.28 0.32 4.89
CA HIS A 59 11.15 -0.06 3.78
C HIS A 59 11.07 -1.57 3.49
N GLN A 60 11.16 -2.40 4.52
CA GLN A 60 11.03 -3.85 4.38
C GLN A 60 9.67 -4.28 3.79
N ARG A 61 8.57 -3.65 4.24
CA ARG A 61 7.24 -3.91 3.69
C ARG A 61 7.18 -3.58 2.20
N THR A 62 7.66 -2.40 1.80
CA THR A 62 7.67 -2.01 0.38
C THR A 62 8.50 -2.98 -0.46
N GLN A 63 9.68 -3.38 -0.01
CA GLN A 63 10.52 -4.36 -0.69
C GLN A 63 9.82 -5.71 -0.83
N LYS A 64 9.16 -6.18 0.24
CA LYS A 64 8.38 -7.42 0.22
C LYS A 64 7.20 -7.35 -0.75
N GLU A 65 6.53 -6.22 -0.87
CA GLU A 65 5.44 -6.06 -1.85
C GLU A 65 5.98 -6.07 -3.28
N LEU A 66 7.09 -5.37 -3.55
CA LEU A 66 7.72 -5.36 -4.86
C LEU A 66 8.28 -6.73 -5.28
N SER A 67 8.73 -7.55 -4.32
CA SER A 67 9.23 -8.91 -4.63
C SER A 67 8.14 -9.89 -5.09
N LYS A 68 6.87 -9.54 -4.99
CA LYS A 68 5.75 -10.33 -5.54
C LYS A 68 5.59 -10.14 -7.05
N VAL A 69 6.24 -9.15 -7.62
CA VAL A 69 6.19 -8.83 -9.05
C VAL A 69 7.28 -9.61 -9.75
N HIS A 70 6.90 -10.47 -10.72
CA HIS A 70 7.86 -11.31 -11.46
C HIS A 70 8.68 -10.51 -12.48
N ASP A 71 8.00 -9.64 -13.26
CA ASP A 71 8.63 -8.74 -14.22
C ASP A 71 8.19 -7.32 -13.95
N PHE A 72 9.12 -6.53 -13.40
CA PHE A 72 8.86 -5.17 -13.00
C PHE A 72 8.53 -4.24 -14.18
N ASN A 73 9.15 -4.45 -15.34
CA ASN A 73 8.91 -3.59 -16.51
C ASN A 73 7.51 -3.84 -17.10
N THR A 74 7.13 -5.10 -17.25
CA THR A 74 5.79 -5.48 -17.70
C THR A 74 4.74 -5.00 -16.72
N PHE A 75 4.97 -5.16 -15.42
CA PHE A 75 4.08 -4.66 -14.38
C PHE A 75 3.87 -3.13 -14.46
N CYS A 76 4.96 -2.35 -14.58
CA CYS A 76 4.84 -0.89 -14.72
C CYS A 76 4.03 -0.51 -15.97
N SER A 77 4.29 -1.17 -17.10
CA SER A 77 3.54 -0.95 -18.34
C SER A 77 2.05 -1.25 -18.18
N GLN A 78 1.70 -2.39 -17.57
CA GLN A 78 0.31 -2.77 -17.30
C GLN A 78 -0.36 -1.78 -16.34
N TYR A 79 0.34 -1.39 -15.26
CA TYR A 79 -0.17 -0.41 -14.30
C TYR A 79 -0.47 0.95 -14.96
N ASP A 80 0.42 1.40 -15.85
CA ASP A 80 0.31 2.73 -16.46
C ASP A 80 -0.72 2.77 -17.61
N SER A 81 -0.86 1.69 -18.40
CA SER A 81 -1.64 1.68 -19.64
C SER A 81 -2.99 0.97 -19.55
N ALA A 82 -3.06 -0.19 -18.86
CA ALA A 82 -4.21 -1.10 -18.94
C ALA A 82 -5.05 -1.18 -17.66
N GLY A 83 -4.57 -0.58 -16.55
CA GLY A 83 -5.25 -0.72 -15.26
C GLY A 83 -6.51 0.13 -15.11
N THR A 84 -7.55 -0.45 -14.50
CA THR A 84 -8.67 0.33 -13.96
C THR A 84 -8.17 1.09 -12.74
N LYS A 85 -7.97 2.42 -12.89
CA LYS A 85 -7.45 3.30 -11.85
C LYS A 85 -8.58 3.94 -11.07
N LEU A 86 -8.60 3.72 -9.76
CA LEU A 86 -9.59 4.18 -8.80
C LEU A 86 -8.87 5.07 -7.78
N GLU A 87 -8.76 6.36 -8.13
CA GLU A 87 -7.87 7.31 -7.44
C GLU A 87 -8.28 7.56 -5.99
N LEU A 88 -9.59 7.67 -5.71
CA LEU A 88 -10.11 7.93 -4.38
C LEU A 88 -9.89 6.74 -3.43
N LEU A 89 -9.97 5.52 -3.96
CA LEU A 89 -9.67 4.29 -3.21
C LEU A 89 -8.17 4.01 -3.13
N GLY A 90 -7.35 4.67 -3.95
CA GLY A 90 -5.94 4.34 -4.10
C GLY A 90 -5.72 2.91 -4.61
N LEU A 91 -6.63 2.41 -5.44
CA LEU A 91 -6.63 1.06 -5.97
C LEU A 91 -6.47 1.08 -7.50
N THR A 92 -5.59 0.26 -8.02
CA THR A 92 -5.47 0.00 -9.45
C THR A 92 -5.58 -1.50 -9.68
N ILE A 93 -6.44 -1.92 -10.61
CA ILE A 93 -6.65 -3.31 -10.99
C ILE A 93 -6.17 -3.49 -12.42
N THR A 94 -5.20 -4.38 -12.63
CA THR A 94 -4.69 -4.80 -13.94
C THR A 94 -5.14 -6.24 -14.21
N ASP A 95 -4.77 -6.79 -15.35
CA ASP A 95 -5.08 -8.18 -15.70
C ASP A 95 -4.44 -9.20 -14.73
N GLU A 96 -3.27 -8.87 -14.16
CA GLU A 96 -2.51 -9.80 -13.31
C GLU A 96 -2.47 -9.38 -11.83
N TYR A 97 -2.69 -8.09 -11.52
CA TYR A 97 -2.45 -7.56 -10.18
C TYR A 97 -3.55 -6.61 -9.71
N ALA A 98 -3.88 -6.67 -8.42
CA ALA A 98 -4.56 -5.60 -7.71
C ALA A 98 -3.53 -4.85 -6.85
N VAL A 99 -3.40 -3.53 -7.06
CA VAL A 99 -2.40 -2.68 -6.40
C VAL A 99 -3.11 -1.65 -5.55
N VAL A 100 -2.92 -1.72 -4.24
CA VAL A 100 -3.41 -0.74 -3.27
C VAL A 100 -2.26 0.18 -2.90
N THR A 101 -2.44 1.49 -3.03
CA THR A 101 -1.41 2.49 -2.74
C THR A 101 -1.66 3.26 -1.43
N LEU A 102 -2.87 3.17 -0.88
CA LEU A 102 -3.27 3.85 0.35
C LEU A 102 -3.73 2.85 1.41
N PRO A 103 -3.32 3.00 2.67
CA PRO A 103 -2.36 3.97 3.23
C PRO A 103 -0.90 3.61 2.96
N TYR A 104 -0.61 2.43 2.44
CA TYR A 104 0.72 1.94 2.05
C TYR A 104 0.60 0.96 0.89
N LEU A 105 1.70 0.85 0.12
CA LEU A 105 1.73 -0.02 -1.04
C LEU A 105 1.50 -1.49 -0.65
N GLN A 106 0.55 -2.13 -1.32
CA GLN A 106 0.29 -3.57 -1.28
C GLN A 106 0.02 -4.05 -2.70
N ILE A 107 0.63 -5.17 -3.07
CA ILE A 107 0.49 -5.78 -4.40
C ILE A 107 -0.07 -7.19 -4.21
N PHE A 108 -1.15 -7.47 -4.88
CA PHE A 108 -1.83 -8.77 -4.85
C PHE A 108 -1.83 -9.36 -6.26
N PRO A 109 -0.99 -10.40 -6.54
CA PRO A 109 -1.10 -11.16 -7.77
C PRO A 109 -2.46 -11.84 -7.81
N LEU A 110 -3.29 -11.53 -8.81
CA LEU A 110 -4.66 -12.07 -8.89
C LEU A 110 -4.67 -13.58 -9.15
N GLY A 111 -3.65 -14.10 -9.83
CA GLY A 111 -3.46 -15.54 -10.01
C GLY A 111 -3.20 -16.34 -8.73
N ASP A 112 -2.79 -15.67 -7.65
CA ASP A 112 -2.61 -16.30 -6.32
C ASP A 112 -3.86 -16.20 -5.45
N MET A 113 -4.89 -15.51 -5.91
CA MET A 113 -6.15 -15.36 -5.20
C MET A 113 -7.12 -16.49 -5.58
N GLU A 114 -7.82 -17.01 -4.59
CA GLU A 114 -8.81 -18.09 -4.77
C GLU A 114 -10.22 -17.53 -5.03
N LYS A 115 -10.56 -16.47 -4.32
CA LYS A 115 -11.89 -15.85 -4.42
C LYS A 115 -11.88 -14.38 -4.01
N PHE A 116 -12.93 -13.69 -4.41
CA PHE A 116 -13.24 -12.36 -3.91
C PHE A 116 -14.62 -12.34 -3.26
N GLU A 117 -14.83 -11.46 -2.31
CA GLU A 117 -16.09 -11.32 -1.61
C GLU A 117 -16.30 -9.91 -1.08
N VAL A 118 -17.56 -9.49 -1.03
CA VAL A 118 -17.96 -8.26 -0.37
C VAL A 118 -18.48 -8.61 1.01
N GLY A 119 -17.82 -8.05 2.03
CA GLY A 119 -18.27 -8.16 3.42
C GLY A 119 -18.82 -6.84 3.93
N LEU A 120 -19.65 -6.92 4.97
CA LEU A 120 -20.07 -5.77 5.75
C LEU A 120 -19.22 -5.71 7.02
N GLN A 121 -18.63 -4.55 7.27
CA GLN A 121 -17.92 -4.27 8.51
C GLN A 121 -18.70 -3.24 9.33
N GLY A 122 -19.42 -3.72 10.36
CA GLY A 122 -20.49 -2.96 10.99
C GLY A 122 -21.68 -2.78 10.03
N ASP A 123 -22.63 -1.91 10.40
CA ASP A 123 -23.89 -1.77 9.64
C ASP A 123 -23.77 -0.88 8.38
N ILE A 124 -22.62 -0.22 8.16
CA ILE A 124 -22.53 0.92 7.23
C ILE A 124 -21.39 0.76 6.21
N ARG A 125 -20.37 -0.06 6.48
CA ARG A 125 -19.18 -0.16 5.64
C ARG A 125 -19.22 -1.42 4.79
N LYS A 126 -19.14 -1.26 3.47
CA LYS A 126 -18.87 -2.34 2.52
C LYS A 126 -17.36 -2.47 2.32
N VAL A 127 -16.85 -3.67 2.37
CA VAL A 127 -15.43 -3.96 2.21
C VAL A 127 -15.25 -5.04 1.14
N LEU A 128 -14.38 -4.78 0.18
CA LEU A 128 -13.99 -5.75 -0.83
C LEU A 128 -12.73 -6.48 -0.38
N PHE A 129 -12.83 -7.79 -0.31
CA PHE A 129 -11.76 -8.70 0.08
C PHE A 129 -11.33 -9.58 -1.08
N LEU A 130 -10.02 -9.82 -1.16
CA LEU A 130 -9.44 -10.95 -1.88
C LEU A 130 -9.00 -12.00 -0.86
N THR A 131 -9.25 -13.27 -1.15
CA THR A 131 -8.76 -14.38 -0.33
C THR A 131 -7.71 -15.13 -1.11
N ASP A 132 -6.52 -15.28 -0.55
CA ASP A 132 -5.44 -16.03 -1.17
C ASP A 132 -5.65 -17.56 -1.04
N LYS A 133 -4.89 -18.35 -1.79
CA LYS A 133 -4.92 -19.82 -1.76
C LYS A 133 -4.60 -20.41 -0.38
N GLY A 134 -4.02 -19.63 0.54
CA GLY A 134 -3.80 -19.99 1.94
C GLY A 134 -4.98 -19.68 2.86
N GLY A 135 -6.10 -19.16 2.31
CA GLY A 135 -7.30 -18.81 3.07
C GLY A 135 -7.23 -17.46 3.78
N LYS A 136 -6.16 -16.67 3.59
CA LYS A 136 -6.02 -15.37 4.21
C LYS A 136 -6.78 -14.31 3.42
N ARG A 137 -7.60 -13.54 4.13
CA ARG A 137 -8.37 -12.43 3.56
C ARG A 137 -7.56 -11.14 3.55
N HIS A 138 -7.57 -10.45 2.42
CA HIS A 138 -6.90 -9.19 2.19
C HIS A 138 -7.94 -8.13 1.80
N LYS A 139 -8.02 -7.06 2.58
CA LYS A 139 -8.87 -5.93 2.25
C LYS A 139 -8.22 -5.09 1.15
N ILE A 140 -8.93 -4.86 0.04
CA ILE A 140 -8.43 -4.07 -1.09
C ILE A 140 -9.18 -2.75 -1.29
N ALA A 141 -10.46 -2.68 -0.88
CA ALA A 141 -11.26 -1.45 -0.93
C ALA A 141 -12.28 -1.42 0.20
N GLU A 142 -12.67 -0.23 0.61
CA GLU A 142 -13.83 -0.03 1.48
C GLU A 142 -14.59 1.24 1.10
N THR A 143 -15.89 1.23 1.33
CA THR A 143 -16.77 2.40 1.18
C THR A 143 -17.82 2.40 2.27
N GLN A 144 -18.35 3.57 2.55
CA GLN A 144 -19.48 3.75 3.45
C GLN A 144 -20.72 4.18 2.67
N LYS A 145 -21.91 3.78 3.10
CA LYS A 145 -23.15 4.17 2.44
C LYS A 145 -23.28 5.71 2.40
N GLY A 146 -23.45 6.24 1.18
CA GLY A 146 -23.54 7.69 0.94
C GLY A 146 -22.19 8.38 0.78
N ASP A 147 -21.10 7.64 0.73
CA ASP A 147 -19.75 8.17 0.47
C ASP A 147 -19.54 8.37 -1.05
N ALA A 148 -18.72 9.37 -1.42
CA ALA A 148 -18.26 9.59 -2.79
C ALA A 148 -17.46 8.38 -3.35
N LEU A 149 -16.99 7.49 -2.48
CA LEU A 149 -16.24 6.28 -2.86
C LEU A 149 -17.14 5.15 -3.41
N GLN A 150 -18.48 5.25 -3.30
CA GLN A 150 -19.38 4.16 -3.71
C GLN A 150 -19.23 3.82 -5.20
N GLU A 151 -19.13 4.82 -6.07
CA GLU A 151 -18.97 4.59 -7.52
C GLU A 151 -17.65 3.90 -7.86
N GLU A 152 -16.55 4.32 -7.23
CA GLU A 152 -15.25 3.65 -7.43
C GLU A 152 -15.22 2.24 -6.82
N PHE A 153 -15.91 2.03 -5.70
CA PHE A 153 -16.05 0.71 -5.11
C PHE A 153 -16.80 -0.26 -6.04
N ASP A 154 -17.90 0.20 -6.66
CA ASP A 154 -18.66 -0.62 -7.59
C ASP A 154 -17.83 -0.94 -8.86
N LYS A 155 -17.04 0.02 -9.37
CA LYS A 155 -16.07 -0.22 -10.45
C LYS A 155 -14.98 -1.21 -10.04
N ALA A 156 -14.47 -1.12 -8.80
CA ALA A 156 -13.49 -2.07 -8.26
C ALA A 156 -14.06 -3.49 -8.23
N TYR A 157 -15.29 -3.62 -7.74
CA TYR A 157 -15.99 -4.90 -7.70
C TYR A 157 -16.16 -5.52 -9.08
N GLU A 158 -16.62 -4.74 -10.06
CA GLU A 158 -16.82 -5.24 -11.44
C GLU A 158 -15.50 -5.61 -12.11
N ALA A 159 -14.41 -4.84 -11.91
CA ALA A 159 -13.10 -5.17 -12.46
C ALA A 159 -12.54 -6.48 -11.88
N VAL A 160 -12.64 -6.67 -10.55
CA VAL A 160 -12.24 -7.93 -9.91
C VAL A 160 -13.09 -9.08 -10.39
N ARG A 161 -14.41 -8.91 -10.46
CA ARG A 161 -15.36 -9.92 -10.93
C ARG A 161 -15.07 -10.37 -12.37
N ALA A 162 -14.76 -9.43 -13.26
CA ALA A 162 -14.42 -9.74 -14.65
C ALA A 162 -13.19 -10.65 -14.73
N HIS A 163 -12.16 -10.37 -13.92
CA HIS A 163 -10.96 -11.21 -13.86
C HIS A 163 -11.29 -12.64 -13.40
N PHE A 164 -12.04 -12.81 -12.32
CA PHE A 164 -12.38 -14.14 -11.80
C PHE A 164 -13.32 -14.93 -12.71
N ASN A 165 -14.21 -14.27 -13.45
CA ASN A 165 -15.09 -14.94 -14.40
C ASN A 165 -14.34 -15.41 -15.65
N SER A 166 -13.38 -14.62 -16.17
CA SER A 166 -12.56 -15.01 -17.31
C SER A 166 -11.64 -16.21 -17.02
N GLY A 167 -11.23 -16.40 -15.77
CA GLY A 167 -10.42 -17.54 -15.32
C GLY A 167 -11.21 -18.85 -15.13
N GLN A 168 -12.55 -18.82 -15.14
CA GLN A 168 -13.38 -20.02 -15.02
C GLN A 168 -13.79 -20.64 -16.37
N GLU A 169 -13.56 -19.93 -17.47
CA GLU A 169 -13.89 -20.40 -18.83
C GLU A 169 -12.69 -21.03 -19.56
N ALA A 170 -11.52 -21.08 -18.96
CA ALA A 170 -10.31 -21.68 -19.50
C ALA A 170 -9.96 -22.99 -18.79
#